data_4f1eb77063ecfcb5dc2b5bbe5a11c409
#
_entry.id   4f1eb77063ecfcb5dc2b5bbe5a11c409
#
_cell.length_a   1.000
_cell.length_b   1.000
_cell.length_c   1.000
_cell.angle_alpha   90.00
_cell.angle_beta   90.00
_cell.angle_gamma   90.00
#
_symmetry.space_group_name_H-M   'P 1'
#
loop_
_entity.id
_entity.type
_entity.pdbx_description
1 polymer ?
#
loop_
_entity_poly.entity_id
_entity_poly.type
_entity_poly.pdbx_seq_one_letter_code
_entity_poly.pdbx_strand_id
1 'polypeptide(L)'
;MKLEGKNTSLWVDSAPQTDYPALTPGVHVDVAVLGGGIAGLTTALLLKRYGARVAVVEAGRVGAGVTAYTTAKVTSLHGIQYQSVASSFGDDGARAYAEANEAGLERVAAFVDELGIDCDFRRKPAFTYAEDESDRGTIEDEVEAAQRAGLDASFTTETDLPWPVAAAIRVEDQAEFHPRRYLIALAAEIPGGGSHVFERSRAIAVAGGKEHVRISTTRGELTADQVVVATHFPFLDRGGYFARMHPERSYGLGLYLKRGARAPQGMYLSTESPSHTVRSHPTAKGEMVIAGGESHKTGQGGDTAERVARLERWARERFDVRSIEYRWSTQDNMPVDGVPYIGRLAPFQKRLWVATGFMKWGLTNGTAAGMILNDLIGGRDNPWASLFDSTRFKPLASAKELVKENVNVGARFVGDHLAPPDVRSVGSLAPGEAGIVRRGTGKIAAYREEDGTLHAVS
;
A
#
# COMPACT_ATOMS: atom_id res chain seq x y z
N MET A 1 20.76 -19.50 4.40
CA MET A 1 19.91 -19.84 5.59
C MET A 1 18.54 -20.23 5.08
N LYS A 2 17.98 -21.37 5.51
CA LYS A 2 16.62 -21.78 5.10
C LYS A 2 15.60 -21.04 5.98
N LEU A 3 14.82 -20.15 5.38
CA LEU A 3 13.74 -19.42 6.07
C LEU A 3 12.50 -20.31 6.22
N GLU A 4 11.80 -20.21 7.34
CA GLU A 4 10.55 -20.93 7.58
C GLU A 4 9.37 -20.26 6.85
N GLY A 5 8.31 -21.07 6.62
CA GLY A 5 7.05 -20.62 6.05
C GLY A 5 7.04 -20.50 4.52
N LYS A 6 5.83 -20.50 3.96
CA LYS A 6 5.60 -20.28 2.53
C LYS A 6 5.98 -18.85 2.15
N ASN A 7 6.65 -18.68 1.00
CA ASN A 7 6.98 -17.35 0.46
C ASN A 7 5.76 -16.73 -0.28
N THR A 8 4.72 -16.45 0.47
CA THR A 8 3.47 -15.81 0.02
C THR A 8 2.76 -15.20 1.21
N SER A 9 1.84 -14.27 0.99
CA SER A 9 1.00 -13.76 2.08
C SER A 9 -0.13 -14.72 2.41
N LEU A 10 -0.60 -14.70 3.68
CA LEU A 10 -1.82 -15.37 4.11
C LEU A 10 -2.98 -15.05 3.17
N TRP A 11 -3.13 -13.79 2.76
CA TRP A 11 -4.23 -13.31 1.94
C TRP A 11 -4.27 -13.91 0.55
N VAL A 12 -3.10 -14.15 -0.05
CA VAL A 12 -2.98 -14.77 -1.37
C VAL A 12 -3.27 -16.27 -1.29
N ASP A 13 -2.77 -16.95 -0.24
CA ASP A 13 -2.91 -18.41 -0.08
C ASP A 13 -4.34 -18.83 0.35
N SER A 14 -5.07 -17.96 1.07
CA SER A 14 -6.37 -18.31 1.67
C SER A 14 -7.60 -17.74 0.98
N ALA A 15 -7.43 -16.95 -0.11
CA ALA A 15 -8.54 -16.46 -0.91
C ALA A 15 -8.55 -17.09 -2.31
N PRO A 16 -9.73 -17.25 -2.94
CA PRO A 16 -9.82 -17.74 -4.30
C PRO A 16 -9.12 -16.80 -5.29
N GLN A 17 -8.74 -17.34 -6.44
CA GLN A 17 -8.26 -16.52 -7.55
C GLN A 17 -9.44 -16.02 -8.37
N THR A 18 -9.34 -14.77 -8.84
CA THR A 18 -10.24 -14.21 -9.85
C THR A 18 -9.83 -14.67 -11.25
N ASP A 19 -10.77 -14.64 -12.19
CA ASP A 19 -10.50 -14.99 -13.59
C ASP A 19 -11.38 -14.14 -14.55
N TYR A 20 -11.23 -12.81 -14.41
CA TYR A 20 -11.87 -11.89 -15.34
C TYR A 20 -11.23 -11.98 -16.73
N PRO A 21 -11.99 -11.70 -17.82
CA PRO A 21 -11.47 -11.75 -19.18
C PRO A 21 -10.31 -10.76 -19.36
N ALA A 22 -9.40 -11.08 -20.28
CA ALA A 22 -8.46 -10.10 -20.78
C ALA A 22 -9.19 -9.06 -21.65
N LEU A 23 -8.60 -7.85 -21.76
CA LEU A 23 -9.17 -6.79 -22.57
C LEU A 23 -9.38 -7.27 -24.03
N THR A 24 -10.57 -7.02 -24.54
CA THR A 24 -10.88 -7.12 -25.97
C THR A 24 -10.92 -5.72 -26.58
N PRO A 25 -10.32 -5.49 -27.75
CA PRO A 25 -10.31 -4.17 -28.40
C PRO A 25 -11.72 -3.63 -28.70
N GLY A 26 -11.84 -2.29 -28.78
CA GLY A 26 -13.08 -1.62 -29.18
C GLY A 26 -13.99 -1.23 -28.00
N VAL A 27 -13.56 -1.42 -26.76
CA VAL A 27 -14.30 -0.97 -25.57
C VAL A 27 -14.18 0.55 -25.43
N HIS A 28 -15.31 1.21 -25.18
CA HIS A 28 -15.38 2.62 -24.79
C HIS A 28 -16.20 2.75 -23.50
N VAL A 29 -15.65 3.50 -22.53
CA VAL A 29 -16.30 3.74 -21.22
C VAL A 29 -16.16 5.20 -20.82
N ASP A 30 -16.95 5.63 -19.85
CA ASP A 30 -16.87 7.00 -19.35
C ASP A 30 -15.57 7.17 -18.50
N VAL A 31 -15.22 6.16 -17.71
CA VAL A 31 -13.97 6.19 -16.90
C VAL A 31 -13.24 4.85 -16.99
N ALA A 32 -11.97 4.89 -17.40
CA ALA A 32 -11.05 3.76 -17.27
C ALA A 32 -10.24 3.89 -15.98
N VAL A 33 -10.21 2.85 -15.16
CA VAL A 33 -9.45 2.78 -13.90
C VAL A 33 -8.32 1.78 -14.06
N LEU A 34 -7.08 2.26 -14.05
CA LEU A 34 -5.89 1.45 -14.22
C LEU A 34 -5.37 0.98 -12.86
N GLY A 35 -5.54 -0.31 -12.58
CA GLY A 35 -5.18 -0.98 -11.34
C GLY A 35 -6.38 -1.53 -10.57
N GLY A 36 -6.34 -2.83 -10.25
CA GLY A 36 -7.34 -3.61 -9.50
C GLY A 36 -7.04 -3.76 -8.01
N GLY A 37 -6.39 -2.76 -7.40
CA GLY A 37 -6.17 -2.63 -5.95
C GLY A 37 -7.30 -1.87 -5.25
N ILE A 38 -7.14 -1.59 -3.95
CA ILE A 38 -8.19 -0.96 -3.14
C ILE A 38 -8.63 0.40 -3.68
N ALA A 39 -7.70 1.28 -4.03
CA ALA A 39 -8.04 2.61 -4.55
C ALA A 39 -8.78 2.52 -5.89
N GLY A 40 -8.31 1.66 -6.81
CA GLY A 40 -8.94 1.51 -8.12
C GLY A 40 -10.34 0.90 -8.04
N LEU A 41 -10.52 -0.18 -7.29
CA LEU A 41 -11.81 -0.85 -7.15
C LEU A 41 -12.83 0.02 -6.41
N THR A 42 -12.42 0.71 -5.34
CA THR A 42 -13.29 1.66 -4.63
C THR A 42 -13.72 2.80 -5.57
N THR A 43 -12.77 3.39 -6.32
CA THR A 43 -13.09 4.44 -7.30
C THR A 43 -14.08 3.93 -8.35
N ALA A 44 -13.82 2.77 -8.95
CA ALA A 44 -14.66 2.20 -10.00
C ALA A 44 -16.06 1.89 -9.50
N LEU A 45 -16.19 1.27 -8.32
CA LEU A 45 -17.49 0.93 -7.74
C LEU A 45 -18.32 2.18 -7.42
N LEU A 46 -17.70 3.19 -6.81
CA LEU A 46 -18.37 4.45 -6.50
C LEU A 46 -18.84 5.16 -7.77
N LEU A 47 -17.98 5.30 -8.79
CA LEU A 47 -18.35 5.90 -10.08
C LEU A 47 -19.47 5.13 -10.77
N LYS A 48 -19.43 3.79 -10.77
CA LYS A 48 -20.52 2.97 -11.30
C LYS A 48 -21.84 3.21 -10.57
N ARG A 49 -21.83 3.29 -9.24
CA ARG A 49 -23.02 3.60 -8.44
C ARG A 49 -23.61 4.98 -8.74
N TYR A 50 -22.78 5.91 -9.22
CA TYR A 50 -23.22 7.22 -9.72
C TYR A 50 -23.59 7.22 -11.21
N GLY A 51 -23.66 6.04 -11.85
CA GLY A 51 -24.17 5.86 -13.22
C GLY A 51 -23.11 5.89 -14.31
N ALA A 52 -21.82 6.01 -14.00
CA ALA A 52 -20.77 5.94 -15.01
C ALA A 52 -20.53 4.50 -15.48
N ARG A 53 -20.27 4.32 -16.78
CA ARG A 53 -19.70 3.07 -17.31
C ARG A 53 -18.21 3.08 -17.02
N VAL A 54 -17.73 2.07 -16.32
CA VAL A 54 -16.34 1.99 -15.89
C VAL A 54 -15.63 0.74 -16.42
N ALA A 55 -14.33 0.84 -16.70
CA ALA A 55 -13.51 -0.32 -17.00
C ALA A 55 -12.31 -0.34 -16.05
N VAL A 56 -12.23 -1.35 -15.19
CA VAL A 56 -11.03 -1.64 -14.42
C VAL A 56 -10.06 -2.44 -15.29
N VAL A 57 -8.83 -1.98 -15.43
CA VAL A 57 -7.78 -2.60 -16.25
C VAL A 57 -6.62 -2.99 -15.33
N GLU A 58 -6.50 -4.28 -15.03
CA GLU A 58 -5.50 -4.83 -14.12
C GLU A 58 -4.41 -5.57 -14.90
N ALA A 59 -3.16 -5.30 -14.54
CA ALA A 59 -1.99 -5.90 -15.19
C ALA A 59 -1.85 -7.40 -14.95
N GLY A 60 -2.21 -7.84 -13.74
CA GLY A 60 -2.20 -9.22 -13.30
C GLY A 60 -3.60 -9.72 -13.01
N ARG A 61 -3.87 -10.01 -11.75
CA ARG A 61 -5.19 -10.38 -11.22
C ARG A 61 -5.64 -9.38 -10.17
N VAL A 62 -6.95 -9.21 -10.06
CA VAL A 62 -7.56 -8.38 -9.03
C VAL A 62 -7.05 -8.76 -7.65
N GLY A 63 -6.65 -7.75 -6.87
CA GLY A 63 -6.16 -7.95 -5.52
C GLY A 63 -4.85 -8.76 -5.42
N ALA A 64 -4.04 -8.84 -6.48
CA ALA A 64 -2.74 -9.51 -6.46
C ALA A 64 -1.56 -8.54 -6.21
N GLY A 65 -1.81 -7.23 -6.17
CA GLY A 65 -0.81 -6.20 -5.89
C GLY A 65 -0.59 -5.98 -4.38
N VAL A 66 -0.07 -4.81 -4.02
CA VAL A 66 0.34 -4.44 -2.65
C VAL A 66 -0.76 -4.67 -1.61
N THR A 67 -2.03 -4.48 -1.96
CA THR A 67 -3.16 -4.73 -1.05
C THR A 67 -3.23 -6.20 -0.58
N ALA A 68 -2.71 -7.15 -1.35
CA ALA A 68 -2.63 -8.56 -0.94
C ALA A 68 -1.39 -8.89 -0.07
N TYR A 69 -0.53 -7.93 0.18
CA TYR A 69 0.71 -8.11 0.97
C TYR A 69 0.79 -7.16 2.17
N THR A 70 -0.34 -6.57 2.56
CA THR A 70 -0.49 -5.69 3.72
C THR A 70 -0.59 -6.50 5.03
N THR A 71 -0.37 -5.87 6.16
CA THR A 71 -0.76 -6.42 7.49
C THR A 71 -2.26 -6.26 7.76
N ALA A 72 -2.99 -5.56 6.88
CA ALA A 72 -4.44 -5.44 6.83
C ALA A 72 -5.10 -4.78 8.06
N LYS A 73 -4.50 -3.70 8.53
CA LYS A 73 -5.09 -2.78 9.50
C LYS A 73 -5.84 -1.67 8.76
N VAL A 74 -7.13 -1.53 9.01
CA VAL A 74 -7.98 -0.45 8.50
C VAL A 74 -8.12 0.57 9.62
N THR A 75 -7.30 1.60 9.61
CA THR A 75 -7.17 2.54 10.74
C THR A 75 -6.85 3.95 10.25
N SER A 76 -7.29 4.95 10.98
CA SER A 76 -6.89 6.35 10.86
C SER A 76 -5.65 6.68 11.70
N LEU A 77 -5.27 5.82 12.66
CA LEU A 77 -4.04 5.97 13.43
C LEU A 77 -2.84 5.45 12.62
N HIS A 78 -2.02 6.35 12.11
CA HIS A 78 -0.94 6.09 11.18
C HIS A 78 0.46 6.28 11.78
N GLY A 79 0.71 5.72 12.94
CA GLY A 79 1.96 5.91 13.68
C GLY A 79 2.05 7.32 14.28
N ILE A 80 3.15 8.03 14.04
CA ILE A 80 3.38 9.41 14.46
C ILE A 80 3.16 10.34 13.26
N GLN A 81 1.93 10.42 12.78
CA GLN A 81 1.61 11.12 11.53
C GLN A 81 0.95 12.49 11.77
N TYR A 82 0.15 12.65 12.82
CA TYR A 82 -0.64 13.87 13.03
C TYR A 82 0.21 15.09 13.34
N GLN A 83 1.27 14.94 14.15
CA GLN A 83 2.27 15.98 14.34
C GLN A 83 2.91 16.41 13.03
N SER A 84 3.31 15.44 12.18
CA SER A 84 3.96 15.69 10.91
C SER A 84 3.05 16.43 9.94
N VAL A 85 1.77 16.01 9.84
CA VAL A 85 0.79 16.66 8.99
C VAL A 85 0.45 18.06 9.51
N ALA A 86 0.24 18.24 10.81
CA ALA A 86 -0.02 19.55 11.41
C ALA A 86 1.16 20.52 11.20
N SER A 87 2.40 20.04 11.34
CA SER A 87 3.60 20.85 11.07
C SER A 87 3.71 21.28 9.59
N SER A 88 3.31 20.41 8.65
CA SER A 88 3.48 20.66 7.21
C SER A 88 2.28 21.36 6.56
N PHE A 89 1.06 21.13 7.07
CA PHE A 89 -0.20 21.56 6.45
C PHE A 89 -1.12 22.33 7.42
N GLY A 90 -0.70 22.56 8.66
CA GLY A 90 -1.50 23.20 9.70
C GLY A 90 -2.56 22.27 10.30
N ASP A 91 -3.27 22.78 11.32
CA ASP A 91 -4.31 21.99 12.01
C ASP A 91 -5.48 21.64 11.10
N ASP A 92 -5.85 22.51 10.16
CA ASP A 92 -6.89 22.22 9.16
C ASP A 92 -6.46 21.06 8.22
N GLY A 93 -5.18 21.00 7.84
CA GLY A 93 -4.64 19.87 7.10
C GLY A 93 -4.66 18.57 7.91
N ALA A 94 -4.29 18.61 9.18
CA ALA A 94 -4.36 17.44 10.06
C ALA A 94 -5.80 16.96 10.27
N ARG A 95 -6.75 17.90 10.41
CA ARG A 95 -8.19 17.59 10.50
C ARG A 95 -8.70 16.93 9.23
N ALA A 96 -8.41 17.50 8.05
CA ALA A 96 -8.81 16.91 6.77
C ALA A 96 -8.21 15.52 6.57
N TYR A 97 -6.98 15.27 7.07
CA TYR A 97 -6.35 13.96 7.03
C TYR A 97 -7.08 12.94 7.92
N ALA A 98 -7.44 13.34 9.15
CA ALA A 98 -8.20 12.51 10.08
C ALA A 98 -9.58 12.16 9.52
N GLU A 99 -10.35 13.17 9.13
CA GLU A 99 -11.71 13.01 8.57
C GLU A 99 -11.72 12.10 7.34
N ALA A 100 -10.76 12.28 6.40
CA ALA A 100 -10.68 11.46 5.19
C ALA A 100 -10.40 9.99 5.50
N ASN A 101 -9.51 9.70 6.48
CA ASN A 101 -9.16 8.34 6.84
C ASN A 101 -10.24 7.66 7.70
N GLU A 102 -10.91 8.39 8.61
CA GLU A 102 -12.10 7.89 9.32
C GLU A 102 -13.23 7.59 8.33
N ALA A 103 -13.52 8.52 7.40
CA ALA A 103 -14.51 8.27 6.35
C ALA A 103 -14.12 7.08 5.45
N GLY A 104 -12.82 6.88 5.20
CA GLY A 104 -12.29 5.72 4.49
C GLY A 104 -12.56 4.41 5.23
N LEU A 105 -12.31 4.37 6.55
CA LEU A 105 -12.61 3.24 7.41
C LEU A 105 -14.13 2.93 7.42
N GLU A 106 -14.96 3.94 7.63
CA GLU A 106 -16.42 3.75 7.65
C GLU A 106 -16.97 3.34 6.27
N ARG A 107 -16.36 3.79 5.17
CA ARG A 107 -16.72 3.33 3.83
C ARG A 107 -16.38 1.85 3.61
N VAL A 108 -15.26 1.37 4.16
CA VAL A 108 -14.94 -0.07 4.13
C VAL A 108 -15.99 -0.84 4.91
N ALA A 109 -16.35 -0.42 6.13
CA ALA A 109 -17.38 -1.05 6.95
C ALA A 109 -18.74 -1.08 6.24
N ALA A 110 -19.13 0.06 5.66
CA ALA A 110 -20.38 0.18 4.91
C ALA A 110 -20.43 -0.78 3.69
N PHE A 111 -19.34 -0.93 2.94
CA PHE A 111 -19.29 -1.91 1.84
C PHE A 111 -19.37 -3.34 2.34
N VAL A 112 -18.74 -3.66 3.48
CA VAL A 112 -18.85 -5.00 4.09
C VAL A 112 -20.30 -5.31 4.41
N ASP A 113 -21.01 -4.39 5.05
CA ASP A 113 -22.42 -4.58 5.44
C ASP A 113 -23.36 -4.58 4.23
N GLU A 114 -23.26 -3.55 3.35
CA GLU A 114 -24.14 -3.39 2.18
C GLU A 114 -24.06 -4.56 1.20
N LEU A 115 -22.88 -5.15 1.03
CA LEU A 115 -22.62 -6.23 0.08
C LEU A 115 -22.55 -7.61 0.75
N GLY A 116 -22.69 -7.68 2.07
CA GLY A 116 -22.59 -8.92 2.84
C GLY A 116 -21.25 -9.62 2.66
N ILE A 117 -20.13 -8.89 2.70
CA ILE A 117 -18.80 -9.41 2.38
C ILE A 117 -18.25 -10.26 3.53
N ASP A 118 -18.07 -11.56 3.29
CA ASP A 118 -17.38 -12.46 4.22
C ASP A 118 -15.86 -12.28 4.12
N CYS A 119 -15.33 -11.30 4.84
CA CYS A 119 -13.90 -10.95 4.86
C CYS A 119 -13.31 -10.88 6.27
N ASP A 120 -13.90 -11.55 7.24
CA ASP A 120 -13.44 -11.52 8.64
C ASP A 120 -13.28 -10.09 9.19
N PHE A 121 -14.16 -9.16 8.81
CA PHE A 121 -14.13 -7.79 9.29
C PHE A 121 -14.41 -7.74 10.79
N ARG A 122 -13.52 -7.09 11.55
CA ARG A 122 -13.64 -6.97 13.01
C ARG A 122 -13.25 -5.55 13.44
N ARG A 123 -14.06 -4.95 14.32
CA ARG A 123 -13.65 -3.72 15.00
C ARG A 123 -12.63 -4.06 16.08
N LYS A 124 -11.56 -3.28 16.15
CA LYS A 124 -10.42 -3.46 17.05
C LYS A 124 -9.80 -2.13 17.39
N PRO A 125 -9.28 -1.93 18.61
CA PRO A 125 -8.49 -0.76 18.92
C PRO A 125 -7.15 -0.80 18.16
N ALA A 126 -6.68 0.38 17.73
CA ALA A 126 -5.36 0.58 17.17
C ALA A 126 -4.45 1.31 18.15
N PHE A 127 -3.18 0.92 18.17
CA PHE A 127 -2.17 1.48 19.06
C PHE A 127 -0.91 1.84 18.27
N THR A 128 -0.34 3.00 18.58
CA THR A 128 1.08 3.27 18.32
C THR A 128 1.77 3.37 19.68
N TYR A 129 2.84 2.61 19.88
CA TYR A 129 3.45 2.46 21.21
C TYR A 129 4.95 2.65 21.18
N ALA A 130 5.50 3.07 22.32
CA ALA A 130 6.91 3.15 22.63
C ALA A 130 7.27 2.17 23.75
N GLU A 131 8.37 1.43 23.61
CA GLU A 131 8.92 0.56 24.67
C GLU A 131 9.83 1.35 25.60
N ASP A 132 10.55 2.35 25.09
CA ASP A 132 11.48 3.18 25.86
C ASP A 132 10.77 4.43 26.43
N GLU A 133 11.06 4.74 27.70
CA GLU A 133 10.53 5.91 28.40
C GLU A 133 11.00 7.23 27.73
N SER A 134 12.15 7.23 27.05
CA SER A 134 12.63 8.39 26.30
C SER A 134 11.70 8.82 25.17
N ASP A 135 10.87 7.91 24.62
CA ASP A 135 9.93 8.18 23.54
C ASP A 135 8.53 8.55 24.03
N ARG A 136 8.29 8.55 25.36
CA ARG A 136 6.99 8.91 25.95
C ARG A 136 6.48 10.27 25.45
N GLY A 137 7.34 11.28 25.47
CA GLY A 137 6.99 12.63 25.02
C GLY A 137 6.51 12.68 23.56
N THR A 138 7.10 11.85 22.70
CA THR A 138 6.67 11.72 21.30
C THR A 138 5.25 11.16 21.20
N ILE A 139 4.89 10.20 22.05
CA ILE A 139 3.53 9.65 22.11
C ILE A 139 2.55 10.68 22.66
N GLU A 140 2.91 11.39 23.74
CA GLU A 140 2.05 12.42 24.35
C GLU A 140 1.75 13.55 23.35
N ASP A 141 2.76 14.05 22.64
CA ASP A 141 2.62 15.06 21.60
C ASP A 141 1.72 14.56 20.44
N GLU A 142 1.85 13.28 20.04
CA GLU A 142 0.99 12.69 18.97
C GLU A 142 -0.47 12.54 19.44
N VAL A 143 -0.72 12.19 20.72
CA VAL A 143 -2.07 12.15 21.28
C VAL A 143 -2.71 13.53 21.17
N GLU A 144 -2.01 14.59 21.58
CA GLU A 144 -2.51 15.96 21.49
C GLU A 144 -2.76 16.38 20.04
N ALA A 145 -1.86 16.04 19.11
CA ALA A 145 -2.01 16.36 17.69
C ALA A 145 -3.20 15.61 17.07
N ALA A 146 -3.37 14.34 17.38
CA ALA A 146 -4.51 13.52 16.91
C ALA A 146 -5.84 14.05 17.46
N GLN A 147 -5.89 14.43 18.74
CA GLN A 147 -7.10 15.04 19.36
C GLN A 147 -7.44 16.39 18.71
N ARG A 148 -6.45 17.26 18.46
CA ARG A 148 -6.68 18.54 17.73
C ARG A 148 -7.18 18.29 16.31
N ALA A 149 -6.76 17.21 15.67
CA ALA A 149 -7.25 16.79 14.36
C ALA A 149 -8.65 16.17 14.39
N GLY A 150 -9.22 15.92 15.56
CA GLY A 150 -10.57 15.39 15.75
C GLY A 150 -10.66 13.88 15.93
N LEU A 151 -9.55 13.17 16.10
CA LEU A 151 -9.59 11.75 16.48
C LEU A 151 -9.92 11.58 17.96
N ASP A 152 -10.70 10.55 18.28
CA ASP A 152 -10.92 10.08 19.65
C ASP A 152 -9.71 9.25 20.13
N ALA A 153 -8.59 9.94 20.29
CA ALA A 153 -7.32 9.37 20.70
C ALA A 153 -7.10 9.53 22.20
N SER A 154 -6.52 8.54 22.84
CA SER A 154 -6.19 8.56 24.26
C SER A 154 -4.78 8.06 24.53
N PHE A 155 -4.16 8.61 25.58
CA PHE A 155 -2.91 8.09 26.11
C PHE A 155 -3.15 6.88 27.01
N THR A 156 -2.30 5.86 26.89
CA THR A 156 -2.34 4.69 27.78
C THR A 156 -0.95 4.06 27.93
N THR A 157 -0.76 3.30 28.99
CA THR A 157 0.35 2.34 29.15
C THR A 157 -0.15 0.90 29.17
N GLU A 158 -1.49 0.72 29.10
CA GLU A 158 -2.12 -0.59 29.16
C GLU A 158 -2.33 -1.13 27.75
N THR A 159 -1.75 -2.29 27.46
CA THR A 159 -1.89 -3.03 26.22
C THR A 159 -2.05 -4.51 26.52
N ASP A 160 -2.50 -5.32 25.56
CA ASP A 160 -2.50 -6.78 25.67
C ASP A 160 -1.27 -7.42 24.97
N LEU A 161 -0.24 -6.62 24.67
CA LEU A 161 1.06 -7.14 24.26
C LEU A 161 1.70 -7.94 25.41
N PRO A 162 2.40 -9.04 25.12
CA PRO A 162 3.04 -9.85 26.18
C PRO A 162 4.35 -9.23 26.75
N TRP A 163 4.60 -7.95 26.49
CA TRP A 163 5.68 -7.15 27.04
C TRP A 163 5.16 -5.78 27.47
N PRO A 164 5.84 -5.13 28.44
CA PRO A 164 5.45 -3.81 28.88
C PRO A 164 5.73 -2.75 27.82
N VAL A 165 4.92 -1.69 27.82
CA VAL A 165 5.13 -0.48 27.01
C VAL A 165 5.25 0.73 27.93
N ALA A 166 6.13 1.68 27.58
CA ALA A 166 6.30 2.92 28.33
C ALA A 166 5.15 3.90 28.06
N ALA A 167 4.66 3.94 26.82
CA ALA A 167 3.58 4.83 26.39
C ALA A 167 2.91 4.28 25.13
N ALA A 168 1.62 4.59 24.96
CA ALA A 168 0.89 4.32 23.73
C ALA A 168 -0.21 5.37 23.50
N ILE A 169 -0.46 5.70 22.24
CA ILE A 169 -1.69 6.30 21.76
C ILE A 169 -2.65 5.18 21.38
N ARG A 170 -3.89 5.28 21.78
CA ARG A 170 -4.98 4.35 21.50
C ARG A 170 -6.12 5.07 20.81
N VAL A 171 -6.65 4.45 19.74
CA VAL A 171 -7.86 4.87 19.04
C VAL A 171 -8.78 3.66 18.95
N GLU A 172 -10.02 3.83 19.42
CA GLU A 172 -11.05 2.80 19.42
C GLU A 172 -11.70 2.64 18.04
N ASP A 173 -12.53 1.62 17.89
CA ASP A 173 -13.40 1.37 16.72
C ASP A 173 -12.70 1.34 15.37
N GLN A 174 -11.39 1.14 15.36
CA GLN A 174 -10.65 0.86 14.15
C GLN A 174 -10.98 -0.55 13.66
N ALA A 175 -10.43 -1.02 12.54
CA ALA A 175 -10.81 -2.32 12.01
C ALA A 175 -9.65 -3.12 11.42
N GLU A 176 -9.90 -4.42 11.31
CA GLU A 176 -9.08 -5.36 10.58
C GLU A 176 -9.94 -6.29 9.73
N PHE A 177 -9.41 -6.83 8.67
CA PHE A 177 -10.15 -7.71 7.78
C PHE A 177 -9.23 -8.58 6.92
N HIS A 178 -9.81 -9.43 6.06
CA HIS A 178 -9.13 -10.16 5.00
C HIS A 178 -9.17 -9.34 3.69
N PRO A 179 -8.11 -8.60 3.33
CA PRO A 179 -8.19 -7.59 2.27
C PRO A 179 -8.49 -8.16 0.89
N ARG A 180 -8.01 -9.36 0.59
CA ARG A 180 -8.22 -9.94 -0.73
C ARG A 180 -9.66 -10.43 -0.94
N ARG A 181 -10.30 -11.02 0.08
CA ARG A 181 -11.74 -11.38 0.00
C ARG A 181 -12.58 -10.13 -0.21
N TYR A 182 -12.27 -9.05 0.50
CA TYR A 182 -12.92 -7.76 0.32
C TYR A 182 -12.77 -7.24 -1.11
N LEU A 183 -11.57 -7.22 -1.68
CA LEU A 183 -11.33 -6.74 -3.05
C LEU A 183 -12.05 -7.59 -4.11
N ILE A 184 -12.09 -8.91 -3.94
CA ILE A 184 -12.79 -9.82 -4.84
C ILE A 184 -14.30 -9.50 -4.85
N ALA A 185 -14.89 -9.24 -3.70
CA ALA A 185 -16.29 -8.84 -3.59
C ALA A 185 -16.56 -7.48 -4.25
N LEU A 186 -15.73 -6.46 -4.01
CA LEU A 186 -15.88 -5.17 -4.70
C LEU A 186 -15.78 -5.33 -6.23
N ALA A 187 -14.85 -6.15 -6.71
CA ALA A 187 -14.66 -6.36 -8.13
C ALA A 187 -15.87 -7.07 -8.77
N ALA A 188 -16.56 -7.95 -8.03
CA ALA A 188 -17.76 -8.65 -8.52
C ALA A 188 -18.94 -7.70 -8.80
N GLU A 189 -19.00 -6.57 -8.09
CA GLU A 189 -20.03 -5.55 -8.28
C GLU A 189 -19.83 -4.66 -9.51
N ILE A 190 -18.67 -4.72 -10.16
CA ILE A 190 -18.33 -3.79 -11.25
C ILE A 190 -18.88 -4.23 -12.62
N PRO A 191 -18.81 -5.50 -13.05
CA PRO A 191 -19.31 -5.89 -14.38
C PRO A 191 -20.80 -5.64 -14.57
N GLY A 192 -21.19 -5.40 -15.83
CA GLY A 192 -22.60 -5.18 -16.24
C GLY A 192 -22.93 -3.70 -16.44
N GLY A 193 -24.03 -3.43 -17.18
CA GLY A 193 -24.43 -2.07 -17.54
C GLY A 193 -23.40 -1.31 -18.39
N GLY A 194 -22.59 -2.01 -19.19
CA GLY A 194 -21.50 -1.41 -19.97
C GLY A 194 -20.21 -1.19 -19.16
N SER A 195 -20.15 -1.68 -17.92
CA SER A 195 -18.94 -1.66 -17.09
C SER A 195 -18.23 -3.02 -17.10
N HIS A 196 -16.90 -3.00 -16.96
CA HIS A 196 -16.03 -4.15 -17.15
C HIS A 196 -14.92 -4.22 -16.10
N VAL A 197 -14.44 -5.44 -15.84
CA VAL A 197 -13.17 -5.72 -15.18
C VAL A 197 -12.33 -6.57 -16.14
N PHE A 198 -11.10 -6.12 -16.41
CA PHE A 198 -10.16 -6.83 -17.28
C PHE A 198 -8.90 -7.16 -16.47
N GLU A 199 -8.50 -8.43 -16.51
CA GLU A 199 -7.26 -8.92 -15.94
C GLU A 199 -6.23 -9.21 -17.03
N ARG A 200 -4.96 -9.45 -16.64
CA ARG A 200 -3.86 -9.77 -17.58
C ARG A 200 -3.74 -8.76 -18.73
N SER A 201 -4.06 -7.52 -18.45
CA SER A 201 -4.21 -6.43 -19.43
C SER A 201 -3.41 -5.21 -18.97
N ARG A 202 -2.09 -5.34 -18.89
CA ARG A 202 -1.20 -4.26 -18.42
C ARG A 202 -1.33 -3.02 -19.31
N ALA A 203 -1.74 -1.90 -18.73
CA ALA A 203 -1.66 -0.60 -19.41
C ALA A 203 -0.19 -0.19 -19.59
N ILE A 204 0.18 0.18 -20.82
CA ILE A 204 1.55 0.53 -21.21
C ILE A 204 1.69 1.94 -21.73
N ALA A 205 0.61 2.54 -22.22
CA ALA A 205 0.59 3.94 -22.67
C ALA A 205 -0.79 4.55 -22.50
N VAL A 206 -0.82 5.87 -22.32
CA VAL A 206 -2.04 6.69 -22.32
C VAL A 206 -1.81 7.90 -23.19
N ALA A 207 -2.60 8.03 -24.25
CA ALA A 207 -2.55 9.14 -25.19
C ALA A 207 -3.85 9.95 -25.11
N GLY A 208 -3.72 11.25 -24.85
CA GLY A 208 -4.85 12.19 -24.89
C GLY A 208 -5.31 12.44 -26.33
N GLY A 209 -6.61 12.28 -26.60
CA GLY A 209 -7.26 12.73 -27.83
C GLY A 209 -8.10 13.99 -27.59
N LYS A 210 -8.65 14.57 -28.66
CA LYS A 210 -9.55 15.74 -28.56
C LYS A 210 -10.85 15.38 -27.82
N GLU A 211 -11.40 14.23 -28.09
CA GLU A 211 -12.70 13.76 -27.54
C GLU A 211 -12.50 12.75 -26.43
N HIS A 212 -11.64 11.75 -26.61
CA HIS A 212 -11.40 10.66 -25.67
C HIS A 212 -9.92 10.42 -25.43
N VAL A 213 -9.62 9.74 -24.34
CA VAL A 213 -8.28 9.25 -23.99
C VAL A 213 -8.17 7.81 -24.50
N ARG A 214 -7.05 7.51 -25.19
CA ARG A 214 -6.72 6.15 -25.62
C ARG A 214 -5.77 5.51 -24.63
N ILE A 215 -6.08 4.31 -24.22
CA ILE A 215 -5.26 3.50 -23.32
C ILE A 215 -4.80 2.27 -24.09
N SER A 216 -3.49 2.15 -24.32
CA SER A 216 -2.87 0.99 -24.92
C SER A 216 -2.46 0.00 -23.84
N THR A 217 -2.79 -1.27 -24.03
CA THR A 217 -2.45 -2.36 -23.11
C THR A 217 -1.70 -3.47 -23.86
N THR A 218 -1.16 -4.43 -23.11
CA THR A 218 -0.55 -5.65 -23.67
C THR A 218 -1.56 -6.55 -24.41
N ARG A 219 -2.86 -6.25 -24.36
CA ARG A 219 -3.95 -7.04 -24.96
C ARG A 219 -4.79 -6.27 -25.99
N GLY A 220 -4.42 -5.04 -26.31
CA GLY A 220 -5.15 -4.17 -27.22
C GLY A 220 -5.44 -2.81 -26.61
N GLU A 221 -6.36 -2.09 -27.19
CA GLU A 221 -6.68 -0.72 -26.80
C GLU A 221 -8.13 -0.56 -26.37
N LEU A 222 -8.37 0.36 -25.45
CA LEU A 222 -9.68 0.88 -25.08
C LEU A 222 -9.64 2.41 -25.11
N THR A 223 -10.80 3.02 -25.16
CA THR A 223 -10.97 4.47 -25.05
C THR A 223 -11.85 4.82 -23.86
N ALA A 224 -11.58 5.97 -23.24
CA ALA A 224 -12.39 6.49 -22.16
C ALA A 224 -12.46 8.03 -22.19
N ASP A 225 -13.48 8.60 -21.58
CA ASP A 225 -13.56 10.05 -21.44
C ASP A 225 -12.58 10.55 -20.37
N GLN A 226 -12.40 9.77 -19.32
CA GLN A 226 -11.48 10.05 -18.23
C GLN A 226 -10.71 8.78 -17.82
N VAL A 227 -9.51 8.95 -17.25
CA VAL A 227 -8.65 7.85 -16.82
C VAL A 227 -8.14 8.10 -15.40
N VAL A 228 -8.25 7.10 -14.54
CA VAL A 228 -7.67 7.06 -13.20
C VAL A 228 -6.46 6.14 -13.18
N VAL A 229 -5.30 6.66 -12.79
CA VAL A 229 -4.05 5.91 -12.61
C VAL A 229 -3.93 5.53 -11.13
N ALA A 230 -4.31 4.30 -10.81
CA ALA A 230 -4.25 3.71 -9.46
C ALA A 230 -3.28 2.51 -9.41
N THR A 231 -2.14 2.63 -10.12
CA THR A 231 -1.17 1.57 -10.35
C THR A 231 -0.07 1.49 -9.29
N HIS A 232 -0.35 1.90 -8.07
CA HIS A 232 0.57 2.00 -6.94
C HIS A 232 1.66 3.05 -7.15
N PHE A 233 2.53 2.90 -8.16
CA PHE A 233 3.38 3.96 -8.70
C PHE A 233 2.87 4.35 -10.10
N PRO A 234 2.66 5.64 -10.39
CA PRO A 234 2.23 6.06 -11.71
C PRO A 234 3.29 5.74 -12.78
N PHE A 235 2.92 4.91 -13.77
CA PHE A 235 3.81 4.56 -14.87
C PHE A 235 3.93 5.67 -15.94
N LEU A 236 3.08 6.71 -15.83
CA LEU A 236 3.12 7.87 -16.70
C LEU A 236 4.00 8.96 -16.06
N ASP A 237 5.11 9.27 -16.68
CA ASP A 237 6.03 10.31 -16.20
C ASP A 237 5.53 11.73 -16.57
N ARG A 238 4.41 12.13 -15.98
CA ARG A 238 3.77 13.44 -16.26
C ARG A 238 3.59 14.33 -15.04
N GLY A 239 3.76 13.80 -13.83
CA GLY A 239 3.61 14.53 -12.57
C GLY A 239 4.89 14.63 -11.75
N GLY A 240 6.02 14.13 -12.27
CA GLY A 240 7.30 14.12 -11.58
C GLY A 240 7.30 13.28 -10.29
N TYR A 241 6.47 12.25 -10.21
CA TYR A 241 6.29 11.44 -9.00
C TYR A 241 7.57 10.72 -8.59
N PHE A 242 8.45 10.39 -9.53
CA PHE A 242 9.76 9.79 -9.25
C PHE A 242 10.66 10.67 -8.37
N ALA A 243 10.48 11.98 -8.42
CA ALA A 243 11.22 12.93 -7.58
C ALA A 243 10.48 13.27 -6.27
N ARG A 244 9.19 12.95 -6.18
CA ARG A 244 8.29 13.33 -5.08
C ARG A 244 7.97 12.17 -4.15
N MET A 245 8.38 10.95 -4.49
CA MET A 245 8.20 9.75 -3.68
C MET A 245 9.43 8.87 -3.74
N HIS A 246 9.67 8.13 -2.68
CA HIS A 246 10.67 7.07 -2.66
C HIS A 246 10.03 5.74 -2.23
N PRO A 247 10.50 4.59 -2.76
CA PRO A 247 9.98 3.30 -2.39
C PRO A 247 10.63 2.78 -1.10
N GLU A 248 9.82 2.24 -0.20
CA GLU A 248 10.25 1.48 0.97
C GLU A 248 9.72 0.06 0.91
N ARG A 249 10.55 -0.89 1.34
CA ARG A 249 10.18 -2.29 1.48
C ARG A 249 10.07 -2.66 2.94
N SER A 250 9.05 -3.45 3.27
CA SER A 250 8.86 -4.06 4.58
C SER A 250 8.50 -5.54 4.44
N TYR A 251 8.56 -6.26 5.56
CA TYR A 251 8.37 -7.71 5.59
C TYR A 251 7.24 -8.07 6.55
N GLY A 252 6.59 -9.20 6.30
CA GLY A 252 5.55 -9.75 7.12
C GLY A 252 5.73 -11.24 7.37
N LEU A 253 5.31 -11.68 8.54
CA LEU A 253 5.24 -13.08 8.96
C LEU A 253 3.82 -13.41 9.43
N GLY A 254 3.32 -14.59 9.08
CA GLY A 254 2.14 -15.20 9.67
C GLY A 254 2.57 -16.38 10.55
N LEU A 255 2.32 -16.29 11.84
CA LEU A 255 2.82 -17.27 12.81
C LEU A 255 1.73 -17.75 13.78
N TYR A 256 1.85 -18.99 14.22
CA TYR A 256 1.02 -19.54 15.28
C TYR A 256 1.81 -19.62 16.59
N LEU A 257 1.12 -19.30 17.68
CA LEU A 257 1.66 -19.40 19.03
C LEU A 257 1.54 -20.83 19.59
N LYS A 258 2.34 -21.15 20.60
CA LYS A 258 2.21 -22.40 21.36
C LYS A 258 0.87 -22.44 22.11
N ARG A 259 0.44 -23.63 22.44
CA ARG A 259 -0.79 -23.85 23.20
C ARG A 259 -0.74 -23.10 24.54
N GLY A 260 -1.78 -22.31 24.81
CA GLY A 260 -1.90 -21.51 26.05
C GLY A 260 -1.40 -20.06 25.90
N ALA A 261 -0.59 -19.74 24.90
CA ALA A 261 -0.25 -18.36 24.59
C ALA A 261 -1.42 -17.65 23.89
N ARG A 262 -1.60 -16.36 24.20
CA ARG A 262 -2.68 -15.54 23.64
C ARG A 262 -2.16 -14.60 22.55
N ALA A 263 -2.87 -14.52 21.44
CA ALA A 263 -2.63 -13.53 20.41
C ALA A 263 -3.17 -12.17 20.87
N PRO A 264 -2.44 -11.06 20.61
CA PRO A 264 -2.92 -9.72 20.90
C PRO A 264 -4.24 -9.43 20.20
N GLN A 265 -5.15 -8.73 20.90
CA GLN A 265 -6.46 -8.39 20.36
C GLN A 265 -6.53 -6.99 19.76
N GLY A 266 -5.57 -6.14 20.06
CA GLY A 266 -5.39 -4.85 19.39
C GLY A 266 -4.53 -4.93 18.12
N MET A 267 -4.45 -3.81 17.42
CA MET A 267 -3.57 -3.60 16.27
C MET A 267 -2.43 -2.65 16.68
N TYR A 268 -1.20 -3.12 16.65
CA TYR A 268 -0.05 -2.42 17.23
C TYR A 268 0.97 -2.00 16.17
N LEU A 269 1.58 -0.83 16.37
CA LEU A 269 2.75 -0.33 15.64
C LEU A 269 3.70 0.32 16.64
N SER A 270 4.98 -0.07 16.62
CA SER A 270 5.99 0.54 17.47
C SER A 270 6.59 1.81 16.87
N THR A 271 7.11 2.70 17.74
CA THR A 271 7.85 3.90 17.32
C THR A 271 9.31 3.62 17.02
N GLU A 272 9.85 2.48 17.43
CA GLU A 272 11.26 2.12 17.26
C GLU A 272 11.69 2.13 15.78
N SER A 273 12.99 2.18 15.56
CA SER A 273 13.59 2.09 14.23
C SER A 273 14.56 0.89 14.16
N PRO A 274 14.25 -0.13 13.36
CA PRO A 274 13.07 -0.31 12.51
C PRO A 274 11.78 -0.57 13.33
N SER A 275 10.67 0.00 12.89
CA SER A 275 9.36 -0.22 13.53
C SER A 275 8.84 -1.63 13.31
N HIS A 276 8.11 -2.15 14.32
CA HIS A 276 7.44 -3.44 14.24
C HIS A 276 5.92 -3.29 14.42
N THR A 277 5.18 -4.13 13.75
CA THR A 277 3.71 -4.11 13.82
C THR A 277 3.19 -5.50 14.13
N VAL A 278 2.12 -5.57 14.93
CA VAL A 278 1.48 -6.81 15.34
C VAL A 278 -0.04 -6.67 15.27
N ARG A 279 -0.69 -7.71 14.82
CA ARG A 279 -2.13 -7.95 14.99
C ARG A 279 -2.43 -9.45 14.91
N SER A 280 -3.64 -9.85 15.23
CA SER A 280 -4.11 -11.23 15.04
C SER A 280 -5.08 -11.35 13.87
N HIS A 281 -5.28 -12.56 13.34
CA HIS A 281 -6.28 -12.88 12.33
C HIS A 281 -6.85 -14.29 12.57
N PRO A 282 -8.19 -14.48 12.50
CA PRO A 282 -8.79 -15.78 12.64
C PRO A 282 -8.48 -16.66 11.42
N THR A 283 -8.20 -17.92 11.67
CA THR A 283 -8.04 -18.94 10.63
C THR A 283 -8.73 -20.24 11.07
N ALA A 284 -8.89 -21.17 10.15
CA ALA A 284 -9.43 -22.50 10.49
C ALA A 284 -8.59 -23.26 11.52
N LYS A 285 -7.31 -22.88 11.72
CA LYS A 285 -6.38 -23.49 12.70
C LYS A 285 -6.31 -22.70 14.02
N GLY A 286 -7.10 -21.64 14.18
CA GLY A 286 -7.08 -20.73 15.33
C GLY A 286 -6.54 -19.34 14.96
N GLU A 287 -6.30 -18.51 15.97
CA GLU A 287 -5.75 -17.16 15.77
C GLU A 287 -4.29 -17.23 15.30
N MET A 288 -4.02 -16.56 14.18
CA MET A 288 -2.67 -16.35 13.64
C MET A 288 -2.20 -14.96 14.04
N VAL A 289 -0.99 -14.82 14.55
CA VAL A 289 -0.35 -13.53 14.73
C VAL A 289 0.30 -13.12 13.40
N ILE A 290 0.02 -11.91 12.96
CA ILE A 290 0.68 -11.25 11.84
C ILE A 290 1.66 -10.25 12.43
N ALA A 291 2.95 -10.51 12.23
CA ALA A 291 4.03 -9.62 12.61
C ALA A 291 4.66 -8.99 11.36
N GLY A 292 4.97 -7.71 11.40
CA GLY A 292 5.64 -7.01 10.30
C GLY A 292 6.70 -6.05 10.79
N GLY A 293 7.63 -5.68 9.90
CA GLY A 293 8.70 -4.75 10.26
C GLY A 293 9.87 -4.76 9.30
N GLU A 294 11.06 -4.40 9.82
CA GLU A 294 12.34 -4.37 9.11
C GLU A 294 12.33 -3.50 7.84
N SER A 295 11.59 -2.38 7.90
CA SER A 295 11.47 -1.44 6.79
C SER A 295 12.81 -0.86 6.36
N HIS A 296 12.97 -0.68 5.05
CA HIS A 296 14.15 -0.02 4.48
C HIS A 296 13.84 0.54 3.09
N LYS A 297 14.65 1.48 2.61
CA LYS A 297 14.55 1.95 1.22
C LYS A 297 14.80 0.80 0.26
N THR A 298 13.90 0.63 -0.71
CA THR A 298 14.04 -0.42 -1.74
C THR A 298 15.34 -0.23 -2.53
N GLY A 299 16.05 -1.33 -2.78
CA GLY A 299 17.37 -1.31 -3.42
C GLY A 299 18.52 -0.90 -2.49
N GLN A 300 18.25 -0.66 -1.19
CA GLN A 300 19.26 -0.31 -0.20
C GLN A 300 19.09 -1.20 1.04
N GLY A 301 20.16 -1.39 1.81
CA GLY A 301 20.06 -2.06 3.11
C GLY A 301 20.38 -3.56 3.14
N GLY A 302 21.10 -4.09 2.16
CA GLY A 302 21.70 -5.43 2.22
C GLY A 302 20.76 -6.57 1.86
N ASP A 303 21.07 -7.76 2.33
CA ASP A 303 20.34 -9.00 2.02
C ASP A 303 18.92 -8.98 2.63
N THR A 304 17.92 -9.21 1.78
CA THR A 304 16.52 -9.29 2.17
C THR A 304 16.21 -10.51 3.04
N ALA A 305 16.96 -11.61 2.88
CA ALA A 305 16.82 -12.81 3.71
C ALA A 305 17.26 -12.56 5.16
N GLU A 306 18.29 -11.75 5.37
CA GLU A 306 18.71 -11.35 6.71
C GLU A 306 17.65 -10.51 7.43
N ARG A 307 16.92 -9.66 6.68
CA ARG A 307 15.82 -8.86 7.26
C ARG A 307 14.67 -9.73 7.70
N VAL A 308 14.27 -10.71 6.88
CA VAL A 308 13.25 -11.68 7.29
C VAL A 308 13.71 -12.45 8.54
N ALA A 309 14.99 -12.83 8.61
CA ALA A 309 15.55 -13.52 9.76
C ALA A 309 15.59 -12.66 11.03
N ARG A 310 15.84 -11.33 10.91
CA ARG A 310 15.73 -10.41 12.04
C ARG A 310 14.30 -10.29 12.53
N LEU A 311 13.34 -10.14 11.62
CA LEU A 311 11.92 -10.10 11.97
C LEU A 311 11.47 -11.42 12.64
N GLU A 312 11.95 -12.57 12.15
CA GLU A 312 11.67 -13.87 12.77
C GLU A 312 12.24 -13.94 14.20
N ARG A 313 13.50 -13.50 14.39
CA ARG A 313 14.14 -13.48 15.70
C ARG A 313 13.37 -12.57 16.65
N TRP A 314 13.05 -11.35 16.24
CA TRP A 314 12.24 -10.42 17.01
C TRP A 314 10.91 -11.05 17.44
N ALA A 315 10.22 -11.71 16.51
CA ALA A 315 8.94 -12.37 16.82
C ALA A 315 9.11 -13.52 17.83
N ARG A 316 10.19 -14.32 17.74
CA ARG A 316 10.46 -15.42 18.68
C ARG A 316 10.93 -14.95 20.05
N GLU A 317 11.53 -13.79 20.14
CA GLU A 317 11.91 -13.15 21.41
C GLU A 317 10.69 -12.57 22.14
N ARG A 318 9.65 -12.18 21.41
CA ARG A 318 8.44 -11.52 21.92
C ARG A 318 7.26 -12.45 22.13
N PHE A 319 7.20 -13.54 21.41
CA PHE A 319 6.09 -14.50 21.44
C PHE A 319 6.58 -15.95 21.58
N ASP A 320 5.78 -16.76 22.25
CA ASP A 320 5.95 -18.21 22.26
C ASP A 320 5.55 -18.82 20.90
N VAL A 321 6.37 -18.63 19.89
CA VAL A 321 6.10 -19.08 18.53
C VAL A 321 6.18 -20.58 18.43
N ARG A 322 5.11 -21.21 17.88
CA ARG A 322 5.07 -22.62 17.51
C ARG A 322 5.61 -22.86 16.10
N SER A 323 5.09 -22.12 15.12
CA SER A 323 5.46 -22.22 13.71
C SER A 323 5.29 -20.90 12.98
N ILE A 324 6.07 -20.69 11.91
CA ILE A 324 5.88 -19.62 10.94
C ILE A 324 5.32 -20.28 9.68
N GLU A 325 4.10 -19.90 9.30
CA GLU A 325 3.39 -20.48 8.16
C GLU A 325 3.60 -19.66 6.88
N TYR A 326 3.71 -18.34 7.02
CA TYR A 326 3.84 -17.41 5.89
C TYR A 326 4.93 -16.39 6.12
N ARG A 327 5.60 -16.02 5.03
CA ARG A 327 6.49 -14.87 4.96
C ARG A 327 6.29 -14.14 3.63
N TRP A 328 6.29 -12.82 3.66
CA TRP A 328 6.15 -12.00 2.46
C TRP A 328 6.88 -10.67 2.61
N SER A 329 6.99 -9.95 1.51
CA SER A 329 7.42 -8.56 1.53
C SER A 329 6.47 -7.71 0.70
N THR A 330 6.41 -6.44 1.04
CA THR A 330 5.65 -5.43 0.30
C THR A 330 6.52 -4.21 0.06
N GLN A 331 6.16 -3.43 -0.94
CA GLN A 331 6.81 -2.16 -1.23
C GLN A 331 5.76 -1.06 -1.23
N ASP A 332 6.05 0.03 -0.53
CA ASP A 332 5.18 1.20 -0.44
C ASP A 332 5.89 2.43 -0.98
N ASN A 333 5.13 3.39 -1.50
CA ASN A 333 5.64 4.66 -1.98
C ASN A 333 5.39 5.74 -0.92
N MET A 334 6.47 6.37 -0.47
CA MET A 334 6.49 7.37 0.58
C MET A 334 6.60 8.76 -0.05
N PRO A 335 5.54 9.60 0.00
CA PRO A 335 5.62 11.00 -0.42
C PRO A 335 6.60 11.79 0.45
N VAL A 336 7.36 12.68 -0.17
CA VAL A 336 8.34 13.52 0.54
C VAL A 336 7.71 14.54 1.51
N ASP A 337 6.43 14.83 1.35
CA ASP A 337 5.64 15.72 2.22
C ASP A 337 4.71 14.98 3.18
N GLY A 338 4.76 13.64 3.22
CA GLY A 338 4.02 12.82 4.18
C GLY A 338 2.51 12.71 3.94
N VAL A 339 1.98 13.12 2.77
CA VAL A 339 0.55 13.00 2.44
C VAL A 339 0.36 12.40 1.05
N PRO A 340 -0.60 11.48 0.83
CA PRO A 340 -0.89 10.90 -0.49
C PRO A 340 -1.16 11.93 -1.58
N TYR A 341 -0.90 11.55 -2.84
CA TYR A 341 -1.21 12.35 -4.02
C TYR A 341 -2.49 11.82 -4.68
N ILE A 342 -3.57 12.60 -4.59
CA ILE A 342 -4.89 12.26 -5.13
C ILE A 342 -5.45 13.46 -5.89
N GLY A 343 -5.88 13.26 -7.14
CA GLY A 343 -6.41 14.36 -7.95
C GLY A 343 -5.98 14.29 -9.40
N ARG A 344 -5.76 15.44 -10.06
CA ARG A 344 -5.28 15.50 -11.45
C ARG A 344 -3.87 14.96 -11.55
N LEU A 345 -3.58 14.11 -12.54
CA LEU A 345 -2.25 13.51 -12.73
C LEU A 345 -1.13 14.59 -12.87
N ALA A 346 -1.46 15.70 -13.51
CA ALA A 346 -0.60 16.89 -13.62
C ALA A 346 -1.48 18.13 -13.86
N PRO A 347 -0.98 19.37 -13.64
CA PRO A 347 -1.79 20.60 -13.67
C PRO A 347 -2.62 20.81 -14.94
N PHE A 348 -2.09 20.43 -16.10
CA PHE A 348 -2.76 20.63 -17.39
C PHE A 348 -3.55 19.40 -17.89
N GLN A 349 -3.62 18.34 -17.10
CA GLN A 349 -4.27 17.09 -17.48
C GLN A 349 -5.73 17.08 -17.00
N LYS A 350 -6.65 17.51 -17.84
CA LYS A 350 -8.07 17.62 -17.46
C LYS A 350 -8.80 16.28 -17.34
N ARG A 351 -8.30 15.21 -17.97
CA ARG A 351 -8.94 13.89 -18.06
C ARG A 351 -8.16 12.76 -17.41
N LEU A 352 -6.98 13.08 -16.85
CA LEU A 352 -6.13 12.10 -16.19
C LEU A 352 -6.06 12.38 -14.70
N TRP A 353 -6.34 11.36 -13.92
CA TRP A 353 -6.37 11.38 -12.47
C TRP A 353 -5.36 10.39 -11.89
N VAL A 354 -4.98 10.59 -10.66
CA VAL A 354 -4.03 9.72 -9.95
C VAL A 354 -4.44 9.51 -8.51
N ALA A 355 -4.10 8.33 -8.00
CA ALA A 355 -4.14 8.00 -6.57
C ALA A 355 -2.88 7.18 -6.25
N THR A 356 -1.97 7.75 -5.43
CA THR A 356 -0.67 7.15 -5.12
C THR A 356 -0.06 7.68 -3.82
N GLY A 357 1.00 7.02 -3.33
CA GLY A 357 1.77 7.49 -2.19
C GLY A 357 1.09 7.25 -0.84
N PHE A 358 0.49 6.10 -0.62
CA PHE A 358 -0.32 5.82 0.58
C PHE A 358 0.49 5.46 1.84
N MET A 359 1.81 5.47 1.80
CA MET A 359 2.70 5.37 2.98
C MET A 359 2.41 4.18 3.91
N LYS A 360 2.17 2.97 3.36
CA LYS A 360 1.78 1.76 4.13
C LYS A 360 0.35 1.77 4.69
N TRP A 361 -0.40 2.88 4.56
CA TRP A 361 -1.77 3.08 5.06
C TRP A 361 -2.80 3.09 3.93
N GLY A 362 -2.57 2.22 2.93
CA GLY A 362 -3.38 2.20 1.72
C GLY A 362 -4.82 1.74 1.89
N LEU A 363 -5.21 1.14 3.01
CA LEU A 363 -6.57 0.66 3.20
C LEU A 363 -7.55 1.81 3.45
N THR A 364 -7.20 2.75 4.30
CA THR A 364 -8.00 3.96 4.54
C THR A 364 -7.70 5.06 3.51
N ASN A 365 -6.43 5.40 3.28
CA ASN A 365 -6.06 6.41 2.28
C ASN A 365 -6.51 6.03 0.85
N GLY A 366 -6.42 4.75 0.47
CA GLY A 366 -6.86 4.28 -0.85
C GLY A 366 -8.37 4.29 -1.00
N THR A 367 -9.11 4.02 0.08
CA THR A 367 -10.57 4.13 0.11
C THR A 367 -11.00 5.60 0.06
N ALA A 368 -10.39 6.47 0.86
CA ALA A 368 -10.57 7.92 0.81
C ALA A 368 -10.26 8.48 -0.58
N ALA A 369 -9.20 7.98 -1.23
CA ALA A 369 -8.86 8.35 -2.61
C ALA A 369 -10.01 8.01 -3.58
N GLY A 370 -10.63 6.85 -3.42
CA GLY A 370 -11.81 6.48 -4.21
C GLY A 370 -12.97 7.45 -4.03
N MET A 371 -13.22 7.89 -2.79
CA MET A 371 -14.27 8.87 -2.47
C MET A 371 -13.96 10.25 -3.07
N ILE A 372 -12.74 10.74 -2.87
CA ILE A 372 -12.28 12.03 -3.42
C ILE A 372 -12.38 12.01 -4.96
N LEU A 373 -11.85 10.98 -5.61
CA LEU A 373 -11.87 10.89 -7.07
C LEU A 373 -13.28 10.75 -7.63
N ASN A 374 -14.17 10.03 -6.95
CA ASN A 374 -15.58 9.95 -7.33
C ASN A 374 -16.25 11.32 -7.35
N ASP A 375 -15.99 12.15 -6.34
CA ASP A 375 -16.57 13.50 -6.29
C ASP A 375 -15.95 14.41 -7.36
N LEU A 376 -14.62 14.47 -7.45
CA LEU A 376 -13.93 15.33 -8.41
C LEU A 376 -14.23 14.98 -9.87
N ILE A 377 -14.31 13.68 -10.21
CA ILE A 377 -14.67 13.20 -11.55
C ILE A 377 -16.13 13.53 -11.86
N GLY A 378 -17.00 13.40 -10.86
CA GLY A 378 -18.41 13.77 -10.95
C GLY A 378 -18.68 15.28 -10.92
N GLY A 379 -17.66 16.12 -10.83
CA GLY A 379 -17.79 17.58 -10.77
C GLY A 379 -18.36 18.11 -9.44
N ARG A 380 -18.21 17.34 -8.37
CA ARG A 380 -18.61 17.72 -7.02
C ARG A 380 -17.43 18.19 -6.19
N ASP A 381 -17.69 19.10 -5.26
CA ASP A 381 -16.69 19.48 -4.28
C ASP A 381 -16.46 18.35 -3.27
N ASN A 382 -15.21 18.24 -2.80
CA ASN A 382 -14.84 17.30 -1.74
C ASN A 382 -14.01 18.04 -0.70
N PRO A 383 -14.36 17.98 0.60
CA PRO A 383 -13.73 18.81 1.64
C PRO A 383 -12.24 18.50 1.85
N TRP A 384 -11.80 17.32 1.50
CA TRP A 384 -10.41 16.86 1.70
C TRP A 384 -9.52 17.07 0.48
N ALA A 385 -10.11 17.36 -0.69
CA ALA A 385 -9.40 17.39 -1.96
C ALA A 385 -8.18 18.32 -1.97
N SER A 386 -8.26 19.47 -1.26
CA SER A 386 -7.17 20.45 -1.22
C SER A 386 -5.92 19.93 -0.52
N LEU A 387 -6.06 19.13 0.55
CA LEU A 387 -4.94 18.50 1.26
C LEU A 387 -4.23 17.49 0.36
N PHE A 388 -5.02 16.63 -0.31
CA PHE A 388 -4.52 15.53 -1.12
C PHE A 388 -4.17 15.92 -2.56
N ASP A 389 -4.37 17.18 -2.97
CA ASP A 389 -4.15 17.61 -4.35
C ASP A 389 -2.78 17.15 -4.87
N SER A 390 -2.83 16.29 -5.86
CA SER A 390 -1.64 15.69 -6.47
C SER A 390 -0.76 16.71 -7.20
N THR A 391 -1.29 17.88 -7.53
CA THR A 391 -0.55 18.97 -8.16
C THR A 391 0.08 19.94 -7.16
N ARG A 392 -0.19 19.76 -5.84
CA ARG A 392 0.39 20.60 -4.80
C ARG A 392 1.92 20.59 -4.86
N PHE A 393 2.49 21.75 -4.66
CA PHE A 393 3.94 21.90 -4.54
C PHE A 393 4.26 22.67 -3.27
N LYS A 394 4.85 22.00 -2.30
CA LYS A 394 5.25 22.52 -0.99
C LYS A 394 6.78 22.52 -0.87
N PRO A 395 7.49 23.50 -1.47
CA PRO A 395 8.96 23.47 -1.52
C PRO A 395 9.60 23.51 -0.12
N LEU A 396 9.01 24.21 0.84
CA LEU A 396 9.58 24.31 2.19
C LEU A 396 9.39 23.03 3.00
N ALA A 397 8.21 22.40 2.95
CA ALA A 397 7.93 21.13 3.62
C ALA A 397 8.71 19.96 3.00
N SER A 398 8.96 20.03 1.69
CA SER A 398 9.61 18.96 0.93
C SER A 398 11.10 19.18 0.72
N ALA A 399 11.64 20.40 0.91
CA ALA A 399 12.98 20.76 0.44
C ALA A 399 14.07 19.86 1.02
N LYS A 400 14.03 19.59 2.31
CA LYS A 400 15.05 18.77 3.01
C LYS A 400 15.01 17.31 2.51
N GLU A 401 13.82 16.71 2.48
CA GLU A 401 13.67 15.32 2.03
C GLU A 401 13.82 15.21 0.50
N LEU A 402 13.32 16.17 -0.27
CA LEU A 402 13.49 16.21 -1.73
C LEU A 402 14.97 16.28 -2.11
N VAL A 403 15.76 17.13 -1.46
CA VAL A 403 17.22 17.22 -1.70
C VAL A 403 17.90 15.95 -1.25
N LYS A 404 17.62 15.45 -0.04
CA LYS A 404 18.19 14.22 0.52
C LYS A 404 17.91 13.01 -0.39
N GLU A 405 16.65 12.85 -0.83
CA GLU A 405 16.26 11.72 -1.66
C GLU A 405 16.84 11.81 -3.08
N ASN A 406 16.80 12.98 -3.71
CA ASN A 406 17.34 13.13 -5.07
C ASN A 406 18.88 13.07 -5.08
N VAL A 407 19.57 13.59 -4.06
CA VAL A 407 21.02 13.40 -3.90
C VAL A 407 21.35 11.93 -3.67
N ASN A 408 20.56 11.21 -2.85
CA ASN A 408 20.73 9.77 -2.65
C ASN A 408 20.55 8.99 -3.96
N VAL A 409 19.51 9.29 -4.73
CA VAL A 409 19.27 8.67 -6.06
C VAL A 409 20.44 8.97 -7.01
N GLY A 410 20.90 10.22 -7.08
CA GLY A 410 22.04 10.59 -7.91
C GLY A 410 23.33 9.89 -7.52
N ALA A 411 23.64 9.85 -6.23
CA ALA A 411 24.84 9.16 -5.72
C ALA A 411 24.79 7.64 -5.98
N ARG A 412 23.60 7.02 -5.82
CA ARG A 412 23.39 5.61 -6.12
C ARG A 412 23.47 5.32 -7.62
N PHE A 413 22.84 6.15 -8.46
CA PHE A 413 22.93 6.00 -9.90
C PHE A 413 24.39 5.97 -10.39
N VAL A 414 25.22 6.87 -9.89
CA VAL A 414 26.66 6.89 -10.21
C VAL A 414 27.38 5.69 -9.59
N GLY A 415 27.12 5.41 -8.29
CA GLY A 415 27.75 4.30 -7.58
C GLY A 415 27.41 2.93 -8.18
N ASP A 416 26.15 2.68 -8.48
CA ASP A 416 25.69 1.41 -9.05
C ASP A 416 26.17 1.22 -10.51
N HIS A 417 26.37 2.32 -11.26
CA HIS A 417 27.01 2.24 -12.58
C HIS A 417 28.47 1.79 -12.49
N LEU A 418 29.17 2.23 -11.46
CA LEU A 418 30.58 1.94 -11.23
C LEU A 418 30.79 0.62 -10.47
N ALA A 419 29.78 0.14 -9.72
CA ALA A 419 29.89 -1.11 -8.97
C ALA A 419 30.16 -2.32 -9.90
N PRO A 420 30.92 -3.34 -9.47
CA PRO A 420 31.07 -4.57 -10.23
C PRO A 420 29.72 -5.29 -10.34
N PRO A 421 29.51 -6.15 -11.36
CA PRO A 421 28.32 -6.99 -11.44
C PRO A 421 28.33 -8.04 -10.33
N ASP A 422 27.15 -8.41 -9.81
CA ASP A 422 27.01 -9.41 -8.74
C ASP A 422 27.41 -10.80 -9.23
N VAL A 423 27.10 -11.11 -10.48
CA VAL A 423 27.43 -12.39 -11.12
C VAL A 423 28.08 -12.17 -12.48
N ARG A 424 29.00 -13.09 -12.84
CA ARG A 424 29.78 -12.98 -14.09
C ARG A 424 28.96 -13.20 -15.34
N SER A 425 27.95 -14.04 -15.27
CA SER A 425 27.08 -14.36 -16.40
C SER A 425 25.71 -14.82 -15.91
N VAL A 426 24.70 -14.71 -16.77
CA VAL A 426 23.35 -15.22 -16.50
C VAL A 426 23.34 -16.74 -16.26
N GLY A 427 24.26 -17.46 -16.87
CA GLY A 427 24.41 -18.91 -16.70
C GLY A 427 24.92 -19.33 -15.33
N SER A 428 25.55 -18.42 -14.57
CA SER A 428 26.06 -18.71 -13.23
C SER A 428 25.04 -18.55 -12.10
N LEU A 429 23.83 -18.07 -12.40
CA LEU A 429 22.74 -18.01 -11.43
C LEU A 429 22.22 -19.44 -11.14
N ALA A 430 22.17 -19.79 -9.86
CA ALA A 430 21.53 -21.01 -9.41
C ALA A 430 19.98 -20.89 -9.47
N PRO A 431 19.21 -22.00 -9.49
CA PRO A 431 17.76 -21.96 -9.30
C PRO A 431 17.37 -21.18 -8.03
N GLY A 432 16.42 -20.27 -8.14
CA GLY A 432 15.99 -19.36 -7.05
C GLY A 432 16.90 -18.15 -6.86
N GLU A 433 17.96 -17.97 -7.63
CA GLU A 433 18.93 -16.90 -7.48
C GLU A 433 18.68 -15.74 -8.47
N ALA A 434 18.92 -14.51 -7.98
CA ALA A 434 18.90 -13.29 -8.77
C ALA A 434 20.21 -12.53 -8.65
N GLY A 435 20.56 -11.75 -9.66
CA GLY A 435 21.76 -10.91 -9.62
C GLY A 435 21.87 -9.95 -10.80
N ILE A 436 22.74 -8.96 -10.64
CA ILE A 436 23.10 -8.02 -11.70
C ILE A 436 24.23 -8.60 -12.55
N VAL A 437 23.99 -8.71 -13.84
CA VAL A 437 24.93 -9.26 -14.82
C VAL A 437 25.34 -8.17 -15.80
N ARG A 438 26.61 -8.11 -16.18
CA ARG A 438 27.09 -7.22 -17.25
C ARG A 438 26.74 -7.80 -18.62
N ARG A 439 26.12 -7.00 -19.48
CA ARG A 439 25.86 -7.35 -20.88
C ARG A 439 26.36 -6.23 -21.80
N GLY A 440 27.54 -6.46 -22.42
CA GLY A 440 28.21 -5.41 -23.18
C GLY A 440 28.61 -4.22 -22.30
N THR A 441 28.16 -3.02 -22.65
CA THR A 441 28.40 -1.79 -21.88
C THR A 441 27.34 -1.55 -20.78
N GLY A 442 26.25 -2.34 -20.76
CA GLY A 442 25.14 -2.18 -19.83
C GLY A 442 25.11 -3.28 -18.76
N LYS A 443 24.20 -3.11 -17.80
CA LYS A 443 23.86 -4.08 -16.78
C LYS A 443 22.43 -4.54 -16.96
N ILE A 444 22.14 -5.80 -16.67
CA ILE A 444 20.80 -6.39 -16.62
C ILE A 444 20.57 -7.03 -15.27
N ALA A 445 19.38 -6.92 -14.74
CA ALA A 445 18.94 -7.74 -13.61
C ALA A 445 18.40 -9.06 -14.15
N ALA A 446 18.87 -10.17 -13.61
CA ALA A 446 18.44 -11.50 -14.02
C ALA A 446 18.02 -12.32 -12.79
N TYR A 447 17.00 -13.16 -12.97
CA TYR A 447 16.51 -14.10 -11.96
C TYR A 447 16.26 -15.45 -12.62
N ARG A 448 16.69 -16.52 -11.98
CA ARG A 448 16.40 -17.89 -12.39
C ARG A 448 15.40 -18.52 -11.45
N GLU A 449 14.25 -18.95 -11.97
CA GLU A 449 13.26 -19.68 -11.18
C GLU A 449 13.77 -21.05 -10.74
N GLU A 450 13.08 -21.67 -9.78
CA GLU A 450 13.40 -23.02 -9.28
C GLU A 450 13.34 -24.09 -10.40
N ASP A 451 12.48 -23.89 -11.40
CA ASP A 451 12.35 -24.74 -12.59
C ASP A 451 13.41 -24.48 -13.67
N GLY A 452 14.31 -23.51 -13.44
CA GLY A 452 15.37 -23.12 -14.35
C GLY A 452 14.98 -22.01 -15.36
N THR A 453 13.73 -21.56 -15.38
CA THR A 453 13.27 -20.46 -16.24
C THR A 453 14.01 -19.17 -15.89
N LEU A 454 14.50 -18.47 -16.92
CA LEU A 454 15.29 -17.26 -16.75
C LEU A 454 14.51 -16.02 -17.12
N HIS A 455 14.46 -15.06 -16.21
CA HIS A 455 13.93 -13.72 -16.43
C HIS A 455 15.06 -12.71 -16.40
N ALA A 456 15.06 -11.77 -17.35
CA ALA A 456 16.06 -10.71 -17.41
C ALA A 456 15.39 -9.39 -17.83
N VAL A 457 15.77 -8.30 -17.16
CA VAL A 457 15.32 -6.94 -17.44
C VAL A 457 16.52 -5.98 -17.50
N SER A 458 16.47 -5.02 -18.43
CA SER A 458 17.50 -3.98 -18.63
C SER A 458 17.09 -2.66 -18.03
#